data_1d8c36fb47f6211ad19b5a6337c58490
#
_entry.id   1d8c36fb47f6211ad19b5a6337c58490
#
_cell.length_a   1.000
_cell.length_b   1.000
_cell.length_c   1.000
_cell.angle_alpha   90.00
_cell.angle_beta   90.00
_cell.angle_gamma   90.00
#
_symmetry.space_group_name_H-M   'P 1'
#
loop_
_entity.id
_entity.type
_entity.pdbx_description
1 polymer ?
#
loop_
_entity_poly.entity_id
_entity_poly.type
_entity_poly.pdbx_seq_one_letter_code
_entity_poly.pdbx_strand_id
1 'polypeptide(L)'
;MADNKDISVLIVDDNDMTRETLRVILRHDGYNVVGEAMDGDGALEMATRLHPDIILLDVVMPKVSGIEALKSIRMVMQDVQVLMVTANKDQETVTEVVKSGISGYIIKPFNAKKVLDTVQVVALKVRASRSGKAV
;
A
#
# COMPACT_ATOMS: atom_id res chain seq x y z
N MET A 1 -22.12 7.33 -1.30
CA MET A 1 -21.10 6.49 -0.69
C MET A 1 -20.28 5.85 -1.80
N ALA A 2 -18.96 5.95 -1.71
CA ALA A 2 -18.10 5.38 -2.74
C ALA A 2 -18.18 3.85 -2.72
N ASP A 3 -18.22 3.24 -3.91
CA ASP A 3 -18.16 1.80 -4.06
C ASP A 3 -16.80 1.44 -4.66
N ASN A 4 -15.90 0.97 -3.80
CA ASN A 4 -14.53 0.62 -4.18
C ASN A 4 -14.26 -0.87 -3.95
N LYS A 5 -15.30 -1.70 -3.96
CA LYS A 5 -15.18 -3.15 -3.72
C LYS A 5 -14.32 -3.84 -4.76
N ASP A 6 -14.18 -3.26 -5.93
CA ASP A 6 -13.35 -3.79 -7.01
C ASP A 6 -11.85 -3.58 -6.76
N ILE A 7 -11.49 -2.81 -5.74
CA ILE A 7 -10.10 -2.51 -5.39
C ILE A 7 -9.72 -3.25 -4.13
N SER A 8 -8.79 -4.18 -4.23
CA SER A 8 -8.30 -4.95 -3.09
C SER A 8 -7.05 -4.31 -2.50
N VAL A 9 -6.97 -4.26 -1.18
CA VAL A 9 -5.89 -3.57 -0.45
C VAL A 9 -5.29 -4.50 0.59
N LEU A 10 -3.97 -4.56 0.62
CA LEU A 10 -3.19 -5.22 1.66
C LEU A 10 -2.53 -4.13 2.52
N ILE A 11 -2.63 -4.25 3.84
CA ILE A 11 -2.05 -3.29 4.78
C ILE A 11 -0.85 -3.94 5.46
N VAL A 12 0.31 -3.29 5.39
CA VAL A 12 1.55 -3.79 6.00
C VAL A 12 2.14 -2.72 6.91
N ASP A 13 2.12 -2.99 8.21
CA ASP A 13 2.66 -2.09 9.24
C ASP A 13 2.87 -2.92 10.52
N ASP A 14 3.95 -2.67 11.25
CA ASP A 14 4.23 -3.42 12.47
C ASP A 14 3.40 -2.98 13.66
N ASN A 15 2.71 -1.85 13.56
CA ASN A 15 1.87 -1.30 14.63
C ASN A 15 0.42 -1.74 14.45
N ASP A 16 -0.11 -2.47 15.44
CA ASP A 16 -1.47 -3.00 15.39
C ASP A 16 -2.53 -1.89 15.28
N MET A 17 -2.33 -0.79 16.01
CA MET A 17 -3.27 0.34 16.00
C MET A 17 -3.30 1.01 14.62
N THR A 18 -2.15 1.16 13.99
CA THR A 18 -2.07 1.75 12.65
C THR A 18 -2.80 0.88 11.64
N ARG A 19 -2.58 -0.45 11.67
CA ARG A 19 -3.28 -1.36 10.77
C ARG A 19 -4.79 -1.28 10.98
N GLU A 20 -5.24 -1.30 12.24
CA GLU A 20 -6.67 -1.19 12.55
C GLU A 20 -7.28 0.11 12.03
N THR A 21 -6.59 1.23 12.28
CA THR A 21 -7.05 2.54 11.82
C THR A 21 -7.17 2.58 10.29
N LEU A 22 -6.17 2.11 9.59
CA LEU A 22 -6.19 2.07 8.13
C LEU A 22 -7.30 1.17 7.61
N ARG A 23 -7.49 0.00 8.23
CA ARG A 23 -8.57 -0.91 7.85
C ARG A 23 -9.93 -0.26 7.97
N VAL A 24 -10.19 0.41 9.10
CA VAL A 24 -11.47 1.09 9.35
C VAL A 24 -11.69 2.19 8.32
N ILE A 25 -10.68 3.01 8.06
CA ILE A 25 -10.76 4.11 7.08
C ILE A 25 -11.09 3.56 5.70
N LEU A 26 -10.36 2.54 5.26
CA LEU A 26 -10.52 1.99 3.92
C LEU A 26 -11.87 1.29 3.74
N ARG A 27 -12.28 0.51 4.73
CA ARG A 27 -13.58 -0.19 4.66
C ARG A 27 -14.75 0.78 4.69
N HIS A 28 -14.63 1.87 5.42
CA HIS A 28 -15.67 2.90 5.44
C HIS A 28 -15.91 3.47 4.04
N ASP A 29 -14.88 3.53 3.23
CA ASP A 29 -14.98 4.04 1.86
C ASP A 29 -15.18 2.93 0.81
N GLY A 30 -15.47 1.72 1.26
CA GLY A 30 -15.88 0.61 0.41
C GLY A 30 -14.75 -0.25 -0.16
N TYR A 31 -13.49 0.06 0.16
CA TYR A 31 -12.36 -0.76 -0.33
C TYR A 31 -12.37 -2.16 0.28
N ASN A 32 -11.90 -3.11 -0.50
CA ASN A 32 -11.82 -4.50 -0.07
C ASN A 32 -10.46 -4.77 0.58
N VAL A 33 -10.38 -4.69 1.91
CA VAL A 33 -9.15 -5.00 2.64
C VAL A 33 -9.03 -6.51 2.75
N VAL A 34 -8.12 -7.09 1.96
CA VAL A 34 -7.99 -8.53 1.82
C VAL A 34 -7.04 -9.17 2.81
N GLY A 35 -6.21 -8.37 3.48
CA GLY A 35 -5.30 -8.89 4.48
C GLY A 35 -4.47 -7.83 5.15
N GLU A 36 -3.72 -8.26 6.17
CA GLU A 36 -2.79 -7.42 6.91
C GLU A 36 -1.53 -8.22 7.19
N ALA A 37 -0.39 -7.55 7.18
CA ALA A 37 0.88 -8.14 7.54
C ALA A 37 1.63 -7.21 8.50
N MET A 38 2.49 -7.77 9.34
CA MET A 38 3.19 -7.00 10.36
C MET A 38 4.68 -6.84 10.08
N ASP A 39 5.19 -7.46 9.02
CA ASP A 39 6.59 -7.38 8.63
C ASP A 39 6.75 -7.63 7.13
N GLY A 40 8.01 -7.48 6.66
CA GLY A 40 8.32 -7.62 5.24
C GLY A 40 8.13 -9.03 4.69
N ASP A 41 8.46 -10.04 5.49
CA ASP A 41 8.28 -11.44 5.06
C ASP A 41 6.80 -11.77 4.91
N GLY A 42 6.01 -11.36 5.89
CA GLY A 42 4.56 -11.51 5.82
C GLY A 42 3.95 -10.75 4.66
N ALA A 43 4.48 -9.55 4.36
CA ALA A 43 4.02 -8.75 3.24
C ALA A 43 4.22 -9.49 1.91
N LEU A 44 5.39 -10.05 1.70
CA LEU A 44 5.69 -10.79 0.46
C LEU A 44 4.81 -12.03 0.32
N GLU A 45 4.67 -12.80 1.39
CA GLU A 45 3.82 -13.99 1.42
C GLU A 45 2.37 -13.67 1.09
N MET A 46 1.82 -12.66 1.78
CA MET A 46 0.42 -12.26 1.59
C MET A 46 0.19 -11.68 0.20
N ALA A 47 1.12 -10.85 -0.29
CA ALA A 47 1.02 -10.26 -1.61
C ALA A 47 1.02 -11.34 -2.69
N THR A 48 1.90 -12.33 -2.58
CA THR A 48 2.00 -13.42 -3.53
C THR A 48 0.73 -14.27 -3.54
N ARG A 49 0.15 -14.51 -2.37
CA ARG A 49 -1.06 -15.34 -2.24
C ARG A 49 -2.33 -14.61 -2.64
N LEU A 50 -2.45 -13.34 -2.24
CA LEU A 50 -3.70 -12.58 -2.38
C LEU A 50 -3.79 -11.73 -3.64
N HIS A 51 -2.65 -11.41 -4.25
CA HIS A 51 -2.57 -10.53 -5.43
C HIS A 51 -3.38 -9.24 -5.25
N PRO A 52 -3.09 -8.43 -4.23
CA PRO A 52 -3.85 -7.19 -4.02
C PRO A 52 -3.58 -6.18 -5.13
N ASP A 53 -4.52 -5.28 -5.34
CA ASP A 53 -4.35 -4.17 -6.29
C ASP A 53 -3.43 -3.09 -5.72
N ILE A 54 -3.56 -2.84 -4.41
CA ILE A 54 -2.81 -1.80 -3.71
C ILE A 54 -2.23 -2.39 -2.43
N ILE A 55 -0.97 -2.04 -2.14
CA ILE A 55 -0.34 -2.38 -0.87
C ILE A 55 0.03 -1.07 -0.15
N LEU A 56 -0.47 -0.91 1.07
CA LEU A 56 -0.04 0.16 1.97
C LEU A 56 1.10 -0.40 2.81
N LEU A 57 2.29 0.19 2.70
CA LEU A 57 3.52 -0.42 3.23
C LEU A 57 4.33 0.58 4.04
N ASP A 58 4.59 0.24 5.30
CA ASP A 58 5.48 1.04 6.15
C ASP A 58 6.94 0.79 5.76
N VAL A 59 7.75 1.85 5.80
CA VAL A 59 9.18 1.77 5.52
C VAL A 59 9.94 1.16 6.71
N VAL A 60 9.57 1.55 7.92
CA VAL A 60 10.30 1.15 9.14
C VAL A 60 9.61 -0.03 9.81
N MET A 61 10.14 -1.21 9.60
CA MET A 61 9.62 -2.43 10.19
C MET A 61 10.78 -3.31 10.66
N PRO A 62 10.55 -4.20 11.66
CA PRO A 62 11.59 -5.14 12.10
C PRO A 62 11.90 -6.17 11.01
N LYS A 63 13.09 -6.75 11.09
CA LYS A 63 13.62 -7.80 10.20
C LYS A 63 13.88 -7.29 8.79
N VAL A 64 12.85 -7.23 7.96
CA VAL A 64 12.96 -6.77 6.57
C VAL A 64 12.31 -5.40 6.48
N SER A 65 13.06 -4.39 6.06
CA SER A 65 12.55 -3.03 5.92
C SER A 65 11.49 -2.96 4.82
N GLY A 66 10.65 -1.91 4.87
CA GLY A 66 9.65 -1.70 3.84
C GLY A 66 10.27 -1.55 2.45
N ILE A 67 11.48 -0.98 2.36
CA ILE A 67 12.18 -0.83 1.08
C ILE A 67 12.58 -2.19 0.52
N GLU A 68 13.13 -3.06 1.36
CA GLU A 68 13.49 -4.42 0.94
C GLU A 68 12.25 -5.23 0.56
N ALA A 69 11.18 -5.09 1.32
CA ALA A 69 9.91 -5.74 1.02
C ALA A 69 9.36 -5.25 -0.33
N LEU A 70 9.43 -3.94 -0.59
CA LEU A 70 9.00 -3.37 -1.87
C LEU A 70 9.78 -3.97 -3.04
N LYS A 71 11.09 -4.06 -2.92
CA LYS A 71 11.94 -4.63 -3.97
C LYS A 71 11.58 -6.09 -4.24
N SER A 72 11.38 -6.88 -3.18
CA SER A 72 11.00 -8.29 -3.31
C SER A 72 9.62 -8.44 -3.96
N ILE A 73 8.67 -7.63 -3.56
CA ILE A 73 7.32 -7.65 -4.12
C ILE A 73 7.36 -7.28 -5.62
N ARG A 74 8.14 -6.27 -5.98
CA ARG A 74 8.28 -5.84 -7.38
C ARG A 74 8.87 -6.94 -8.27
N MET A 75 9.72 -7.80 -7.72
CA MET A 75 10.29 -8.91 -8.48
C MET A 75 9.24 -9.94 -8.88
N VAL A 76 8.21 -10.14 -8.05
CA VAL A 76 7.17 -11.14 -8.32
C VAL A 76 5.86 -10.53 -8.80
N MET A 77 5.63 -9.24 -8.53
CA MET A 77 4.39 -8.54 -8.89
C MET A 77 4.73 -7.15 -9.43
N GLN A 78 4.92 -7.04 -10.74
CA GLN A 78 5.34 -5.78 -11.36
C GLN A 78 4.23 -4.73 -11.41
N ASP A 79 2.97 -5.17 -11.45
CA ASP A 79 1.84 -4.27 -11.68
C ASP A 79 1.15 -3.77 -10.41
N VAL A 80 1.50 -4.30 -9.24
CA VAL A 80 0.85 -3.90 -8.00
C VAL A 80 1.21 -2.44 -7.66
N GLN A 81 0.22 -1.69 -7.20
CA GLN A 81 0.44 -0.30 -6.76
C GLN A 81 0.86 -0.30 -5.30
N VAL A 82 1.94 0.39 -4.97
CA VAL A 82 2.44 0.45 -3.59
C VAL A 82 2.41 1.88 -3.09
N LEU A 83 1.76 2.08 -1.94
CA LEU A 83 1.73 3.33 -1.21
C LEU A 83 2.57 3.18 0.05
N MET A 84 3.56 4.05 0.24
CA MET A 84 4.32 4.06 1.48
C MET A 84 3.60 4.88 2.54
N VAL A 85 3.43 4.32 3.73
CA VAL A 85 2.77 5.00 4.87
C VAL A 85 3.75 4.98 6.02
N THR A 86 4.46 6.08 6.25
CA THR A 86 5.57 6.07 7.18
C THR A 86 5.80 7.43 7.84
N ALA A 87 6.39 7.40 9.05
CA ALA A 87 6.85 8.60 9.75
C ALA A 87 8.22 9.09 9.24
N ASN A 88 8.91 8.28 8.46
CA ASN A 88 10.26 8.61 8.00
C ASN A 88 10.21 9.67 6.90
N LYS A 89 10.78 10.83 7.20
CA LYS A 89 10.86 11.96 6.26
C LYS A 89 12.28 12.18 5.75
N ASP A 90 13.18 11.23 6.02
CA ASP A 90 14.55 11.32 5.56
C ASP A 90 14.61 11.36 4.05
N GLN A 91 15.31 12.36 3.51
CA GLN A 91 15.37 12.58 2.07
C GLN A 91 15.99 11.40 1.32
N GLU A 92 16.99 10.77 1.90
CA GLU A 92 17.61 9.59 1.29
C GLU A 92 16.62 8.44 1.18
N THR A 93 15.87 8.20 2.24
CA THR A 93 14.85 7.15 2.26
C THR A 93 13.74 7.46 1.25
N VAL A 94 13.26 8.70 1.21
CA VAL A 94 12.24 9.12 0.24
C VAL A 94 12.74 8.91 -1.18
N THR A 95 13.97 9.33 -1.46
CA THR A 95 14.56 9.16 -2.79
C THR A 95 14.64 7.69 -3.17
N GLU A 96 15.05 6.83 -2.23
CA GLU A 96 15.18 5.40 -2.49
C GLU A 96 13.83 4.75 -2.77
N VAL A 97 12.78 5.08 -2.00
CA VAL A 97 11.45 4.50 -2.24
C VAL A 97 10.86 4.95 -3.55
N VAL A 98 11.09 6.22 -3.94
CA VAL A 98 10.64 6.71 -5.25
C VAL A 98 11.31 5.94 -6.37
N LYS A 99 12.62 5.71 -6.28
CA LYS A 99 13.37 4.91 -7.27
C LYS A 99 12.90 3.46 -7.31
N SER A 100 12.41 2.94 -6.19
CA SER A 100 11.93 1.55 -6.13
C SER A 100 10.52 1.37 -6.69
N GLY A 101 9.89 2.44 -7.14
CA GLY A 101 8.62 2.37 -7.88
C GLY A 101 7.37 2.39 -7.01
N ILE A 102 7.23 3.39 -6.14
CA ILE A 102 5.99 3.60 -5.39
C ILE A 102 5.01 4.47 -6.17
N SER A 103 3.74 4.32 -5.84
CA SER A 103 2.65 5.06 -6.48
C SER A 103 2.22 6.30 -5.71
N GLY A 104 2.59 6.38 -4.44
CA GLY A 104 2.27 7.51 -3.59
C GLY A 104 2.90 7.35 -2.22
N TYR A 105 2.75 8.38 -1.39
CA TYR A 105 3.44 8.49 -0.12
C TYR A 105 2.53 9.19 0.89
N ILE A 106 2.34 8.58 2.04
CA ILE A 106 1.56 9.15 3.15
C ILE A 106 2.46 9.27 4.36
N ILE A 107 2.59 10.48 4.91
CA ILE A 107 3.43 10.76 6.08
C ILE A 107 2.60 10.64 7.35
N LYS A 108 3.10 9.91 8.33
CA LYS A 108 2.49 9.85 9.66
C LYS A 108 2.87 11.11 10.45
N PRO A 109 1.99 11.67 11.28
CA PRO A 109 0.62 11.24 11.50
C PRO A 109 -0.29 11.63 10.35
N PHE A 110 -1.25 10.78 10.04
CA PHE A 110 -2.21 11.03 8.97
C PHE A 110 -3.63 11.14 9.52
N ASN A 111 -4.54 11.64 8.68
CA ASN A 111 -5.97 11.62 8.96
C ASN A 111 -6.69 10.84 7.86
N ALA A 112 -7.97 10.54 8.08
CA ALA A 112 -8.75 9.75 7.13
C ALA A 112 -8.81 10.39 5.75
N LYS A 113 -8.98 11.72 5.69
CA LYS A 113 -9.06 12.44 4.41
C LYS A 113 -7.78 12.25 3.60
N LYS A 114 -6.62 12.38 4.24
CA LYS A 114 -5.33 12.26 3.54
C LYS A 114 -5.12 10.84 3.01
N VAL A 115 -5.48 9.85 3.81
CA VAL A 115 -5.40 8.44 3.38
C VAL A 115 -6.30 8.21 2.18
N LEU A 116 -7.56 8.62 2.29
CA LEU A 116 -8.55 8.36 1.23
C LEU A 116 -8.26 9.13 -0.04
N ASP A 117 -7.80 10.38 0.06
CA ASP A 117 -7.44 11.16 -1.12
C ASP A 117 -6.28 10.49 -1.88
N THR A 118 -5.27 10.02 -1.15
CA THR A 118 -4.11 9.36 -1.76
C THR A 118 -4.48 8.01 -2.36
N VAL A 119 -5.24 7.21 -1.64
CA VAL A 119 -5.68 5.90 -2.12
C VAL A 119 -6.58 6.06 -3.35
N GLN A 120 -7.43 7.07 -3.39
CA GLN A 120 -8.31 7.33 -4.52
C GLN A 120 -7.53 7.58 -5.81
N VAL A 121 -6.46 8.37 -5.74
CA VAL A 121 -5.60 8.62 -6.90
C VAL A 121 -4.99 7.32 -7.41
N VAL A 122 -4.52 6.47 -6.51
CA VAL A 122 -3.92 5.20 -6.89
C VAL A 122 -4.97 4.22 -7.43
N ALA A 123 -6.18 4.23 -6.85
CA ALA A 123 -7.28 3.41 -7.35
C ALA A 123 -7.63 3.77 -8.78
N LEU A 124 -7.56 5.07 -9.14
CA LEU A 124 -7.76 5.50 -10.52
C LEU A 124 -6.70 4.89 -11.46
N LYS A 125 -5.46 4.79 -11.01
CA LYS A 125 -4.40 4.14 -11.79
C LYS A 125 -4.68 2.65 -11.99
N VAL A 126 -5.18 1.97 -10.95
CA VAL A 126 -5.55 0.56 -11.04
C VAL A 126 -6.64 0.37 -12.10
N ARG A 127 -7.69 1.19 -12.05
CA ARG A 127 -8.80 1.11 -12.99
C ARG A 127 -8.39 1.46 -14.42
N ALA A 128 -7.53 2.47 -14.56
CA ALA A 128 -7.00 2.85 -15.86
C ALA A 128 -6.17 1.73 -16.50
N SER A 129 -5.36 1.04 -15.68
CA SER A 129 -4.58 -0.10 -16.14
C SER A 129 -5.47 -1.23 -16.66
N ARG A 130 -6.58 -1.50 -15.98
CA ARG A 130 -7.55 -2.51 -16.41
C ARG A 130 -8.21 -2.13 -17.72
N SER A 131 -8.62 -0.87 -17.86
CA SER A 131 -9.23 -0.37 -19.09
C SER A 131 -8.24 -0.28 -20.23
N GLY A 132 -7.02 0.22 -19.93
CA GLY A 132 -5.96 0.38 -20.92
C GLY A 132 -5.53 -0.92 -21.57
N LYS A 133 -5.59 -2.02 -20.85
CA LYS A 133 -5.25 -3.33 -21.38
C LYS A 133 -6.22 -3.83 -22.44
N ALA A 134 -7.39 -3.25 -22.51
CA ALA A 134 -8.40 -3.61 -23.49
C ALA A 134 -8.20 -2.90 -24.84
N VAL A 135 -7.33 -1.91 -24.86
CA VAL A 135 -7.07 -1.10 -26.08
C VAL A 135 -6.13 -1.77 -27.06
#